data_8a7046121b83264ef1033151939d4537
#
_entry.id   8a7046121b83264ef1033151939d4537
#
_cell.length_a   1.000
_cell.length_b   1.000
_cell.length_c   1.000
_cell.angle_alpha   90.00
_cell.angle_beta   90.00
_cell.angle_gamma   90.00
#
_symmetry.space_group_name_H-M   'P 1'
#
loop_
_entity.id
_entity.type
_entity.pdbx_description
1 polymer ?
#
loop_
_entity_poly.entity_id
_entity_poly.type
_entity_poly.pdbx_seq_one_letter_code
_entity_poly.pdbx_strand_id
1 'polypeptide(L)'
;MDSQRRWYPGAGADAVRVALAEDSVLLRDGIARMLAAKGFDVVAQCEDAGELMRKLSAHAVDIAILDIRLPPSHTDEGLRAALEIRELYPDTAVLVLSQYVELGLAIELLSDSAEGTGYLLKDRISDVSEFVDAVRRVAGGGSAIDPRIVSTLLSRERADDPLAELTPREREVLELMANGSSNQGIAESLVISVGAVEKYVSSIFGKLGLPSTGSESRRVLAVLLFLSG
;
A
#
# COMPACT_ATOMS: atom_id res chain seq x y z
N MET A 1 -6.63 -15.76 28.91
CA MET A 1 -7.92 -16.36 28.51
C MET A 1 -8.97 -15.26 28.59
N ASP A 2 -9.17 -14.55 27.55
CA ASP A 2 -10.47 -14.13 27.00
C ASP A 2 -10.21 -13.21 25.78
N SER A 3 -9.88 -13.84 24.68
CA SER A 3 -9.62 -13.18 23.40
C SER A 3 -10.82 -13.35 22.47
N GLN A 4 -11.98 -12.78 22.84
CA GLN A 4 -13.13 -12.66 21.93
C GLN A 4 -14.04 -11.50 22.36
N ARG A 5 -13.61 -10.27 22.26
CA ARG A 5 -14.57 -9.18 22.09
C ARG A 5 -14.88 -9.02 20.61
N ARG A 6 -15.75 -9.92 20.12
CA ARG A 6 -16.44 -9.72 18.84
C ARG A 6 -17.34 -8.50 18.97
N TRP A 7 -17.01 -7.45 18.25
CA TRP A 7 -17.85 -6.29 18.09
C TRP A 7 -19.11 -6.68 17.28
N TYR A 8 -20.30 -6.64 17.92
CA TYR A 8 -21.59 -6.71 17.25
C TYR A 8 -22.31 -5.37 17.43
N PRO A 9 -22.78 -4.71 16.36
CA PRO A 9 -23.58 -3.51 16.46
C PRO A 9 -25.02 -3.88 16.86
N GLY A 10 -25.36 -3.63 18.13
CA GLY A 10 -26.74 -3.85 18.56
C GLY A 10 -26.88 -3.94 20.07
N ALA A 11 -26.81 -2.82 20.76
CA ALA A 11 -27.45 -2.41 22.01
C ALA A 11 -26.54 -1.45 22.77
N GLY A 12 -26.85 -0.13 22.78
CA GLY A 12 -26.16 0.90 23.59
C GLY A 12 -24.68 1.05 23.17
N ALA A 13 -24.43 1.42 21.90
CA ALA A 13 -23.07 1.57 21.40
C ALA A 13 -22.39 2.75 22.11
N ASP A 14 -21.36 2.48 22.94
CA ASP A 14 -20.39 3.46 23.32
C ASP A 14 -19.82 4.08 22.00
N ALA A 15 -19.82 5.40 21.90
CA ALA A 15 -19.33 6.11 20.74
C ALA A 15 -17.88 5.73 20.48
N VAL A 16 -17.48 5.51 19.22
CA VAL A 16 -16.08 5.22 18.86
C VAL A 16 -15.20 6.38 19.30
N ARG A 17 -14.21 6.10 20.17
CA ARG A 17 -13.28 7.07 20.72
C ARG A 17 -12.15 7.35 19.77
N VAL A 18 -12.01 8.59 19.37
CA VAL A 18 -11.05 9.04 18.37
C VAL A 18 -9.98 9.91 19.01
N ALA A 19 -8.71 9.60 18.76
CA ALA A 19 -7.61 10.53 18.95
C ALA A 19 -7.17 11.07 17.58
N LEU A 20 -6.98 12.37 17.46
CA LEU A 20 -6.63 13.04 16.21
C LEU A 20 -5.32 13.82 16.37
N ALA A 21 -4.33 13.59 15.49
CA ALA A 21 -3.11 14.37 15.38
C ALA A 21 -3.00 15.03 14.00
N GLU A 22 -2.99 16.36 14.01
CA GLU A 22 -2.94 17.21 12.81
C GLU A 22 -2.38 18.58 13.24
N ASP A 23 -1.34 19.07 12.58
CA ASP A 23 -0.69 20.35 12.93
C ASP A 23 -1.52 21.57 12.50
N SER A 24 -2.27 21.45 11.40
CA SER A 24 -3.19 22.50 10.96
C SER A 24 -4.38 22.62 11.89
N VAL A 25 -4.44 23.68 12.68
CA VAL A 25 -5.54 23.96 13.62
C VAL A 25 -6.90 23.92 12.91
N LEU A 26 -7.01 24.53 11.72
CA LEU A 26 -8.26 24.59 10.97
C LEU A 26 -8.74 23.19 10.53
N LEU A 27 -7.83 22.36 10.04
CA LEU A 27 -8.15 21.02 9.57
C LEU A 27 -8.46 20.10 10.76
N ARG A 28 -7.69 20.17 11.83
CA ARG A 28 -7.91 19.44 13.08
C ARG A 28 -9.28 19.72 13.66
N ASP A 29 -9.63 21.00 13.84
CA ASP A 29 -10.94 21.42 14.35
C ASP A 29 -12.08 20.99 13.40
N GLY A 30 -11.85 21.10 12.10
CA GLY A 30 -12.82 20.69 11.09
C GLY A 30 -13.14 19.20 11.17
N ILE A 31 -12.12 18.35 11.19
CA ILE A 31 -12.25 16.89 11.32
C ILE A 31 -12.92 16.54 12.65
N ALA A 32 -12.47 17.12 13.76
CA ALA A 32 -13.01 16.84 15.09
C ALA A 32 -14.51 17.16 15.17
N ARG A 33 -14.94 18.33 14.71
CA ARG A 33 -16.36 18.72 14.68
C ARG A 33 -17.19 17.83 13.77
N MET A 34 -16.66 17.48 12.60
CA MET A 34 -17.34 16.61 11.66
C MET A 34 -17.56 15.21 12.27
N LEU A 35 -16.53 14.62 12.87
CA LEU A 35 -16.62 13.33 13.54
C LEU A 35 -17.59 13.35 14.71
N ALA A 36 -17.52 14.38 15.57
CA ALA A 36 -18.45 14.55 16.69
C ALA A 36 -19.92 14.66 16.22
N ALA A 37 -20.18 15.41 15.14
CA ALA A 37 -21.51 15.51 14.52
C ALA A 37 -22.03 14.16 13.94
N LYS A 38 -21.12 13.21 13.69
CA LYS A 38 -21.44 11.87 13.20
C LYS A 38 -21.44 10.78 14.29
N GLY A 39 -21.38 11.21 15.58
CA GLY A 39 -21.53 10.33 16.73
C GLY A 39 -20.23 9.67 17.21
N PHE A 40 -19.07 10.17 16.81
CA PHE A 40 -17.79 9.77 17.38
C PHE A 40 -17.49 10.60 18.63
N ASP A 41 -16.74 10.02 19.57
CA ASP A 41 -16.21 10.71 20.73
C ASP A 41 -14.73 11.11 20.48
N VAL A 42 -14.48 12.37 20.20
CA VAL A 42 -13.13 12.87 19.95
C VAL A 42 -12.47 13.17 21.30
N VAL A 43 -11.81 12.15 21.87
CA VAL A 43 -11.22 12.20 23.22
C VAL A 43 -9.88 12.95 23.28
N ALA A 44 -9.19 13.09 22.16
CA ALA A 44 -7.94 13.84 22.08
C ALA A 44 -7.77 14.55 20.73
N GLN A 45 -7.27 15.77 20.79
CA GLN A 45 -6.80 16.55 19.64
C GLN A 45 -5.37 16.98 19.96
N CYS A 46 -4.43 16.67 19.06
CA CYS A 46 -3.00 16.85 19.22
C CYS A 46 -2.41 17.58 18.01
N GLU A 47 -1.36 18.35 18.21
CA GLU A 47 -0.66 19.02 17.12
C GLU A 47 0.61 18.28 16.68
N ASP A 48 1.09 17.34 17.51
CA ASP A 48 2.27 16.53 17.22
C ASP A 48 2.11 15.08 17.69
N ALA A 49 2.99 14.22 17.20
CA ALA A 49 3.01 12.79 17.49
C ALA A 49 3.30 12.50 18.98
N GLY A 50 4.18 13.27 19.61
CA GLY A 50 4.53 13.09 21.02
C GLY A 50 3.37 13.41 21.96
N GLU A 51 2.56 14.43 21.64
CA GLU A 51 1.33 14.72 22.38
C GLU A 51 0.32 13.57 22.21
N LEU A 52 0.14 13.06 20.98
CA LEU A 52 -0.73 11.92 20.72
C LEU A 52 -0.34 10.71 21.57
N MET A 53 0.92 10.30 21.56
CA MET A 53 1.40 9.16 22.35
C MET A 53 1.14 9.32 23.86
N ARG A 54 1.34 10.53 24.40
CA ARG A 54 0.99 10.83 25.81
C ARG A 54 -0.51 10.71 26.08
N LYS A 55 -1.38 11.09 25.12
CA LYS A 55 -2.84 10.99 25.27
C LYS A 55 -3.30 9.54 25.20
N LEU A 56 -2.73 8.74 24.30
CA LEU A 56 -3.02 7.30 24.18
C LEU A 56 -2.68 6.53 25.46
N SER A 57 -1.60 6.90 26.16
CA SER A 57 -1.26 6.27 27.44
C SER A 57 -2.24 6.61 28.59
N ALA A 58 -2.99 7.69 28.47
CA ALA A 58 -3.91 8.18 29.51
C ALA A 58 -5.38 7.86 29.22
N HIS A 59 -5.74 7.58 27.97
CA HIS A 59 -7.12 7.40 27.53
C HIS A 59 -7.25 6.13 26.69
N ALA A 60 -8.36 5.41 26.86
CA ALA A 60 -8.70 4.34 25.94
C ALA A 60 -9.18 4.94 24.60
N VAL A 61 -8.55 4.57 23.50
CA VAL A 61 -8.81 5.07 22.16
C VAL A 61 -9.08 3.88 21.25
N ASP A 62 -10.15 3.96 20.46
CA ASP A 62 -10.51 2.90 19.51
C ASP A 62 -9.82 3.11 18.16
N ILE A 63 -9.59 4.36 17.77
CA ILE A 63 -8.88 4.72 16.55
C ILE A 63 -8.07 6.00 16.72
N ALA A 64 -6.82 5.97 16.27
CA ALA A 64 -5.96 7.13 16.12
C ALA A 64 -5.95 7.56 14.63
N ILE A 65 -6.25 8.84 14.38
CA ILE A 65 -6.19 9.45 13.04
C ILE A 65 -5.00 10.42 13.04
N LEU A 66 -4.05 10.22 12.11
CA LEU A 66 -2.79 10.97 12.11
C LEU A 66 -2.49 11.55 10.72
N ASP A 67 -2.08 12.81 10.68
CA ASP A 67 -1.32 13.29 9.51
C ASP A 67 0.06 12.63 9.49
N ILE A 68 0.56 12.26 8.30
CA ILE A 68 1.92 11.73 8.12
C ILE A 68 2.95 12.77 8.54
N ARG A 69 2.74 14.02 8.14
CA ARG A 69 3.72 15.11 8.23
C ARG A 69 3.49 15.99 9.44
N LEU A 70 3.72 15.46 10.63
CA LEU A 70 3.63 16.19 11.88
C LEU A 70 4.97 16.89 12.24
N PRO A 71 4.95 17.91 13.11
CA PRO A 71 6.16 18.47 13.68
C PRO A 71 7.02 17.41 14.40
N PRO A 72 8.36 17.61 14.54
CA PRO A 72 9.10 18.82 14.20
C PRO A 72 9.63 18.90 12.77
N SER A 73 9.83 17.79 12.06
CA SER A 73 10.46 17.81 10.75
C SER A 73 9.48 17.87 9.58
N HIS A 74 8.21 17.55 9.80
CA HIS A 74 7.16 17.45 8.79
C HIS A 74 7.50 16.46 7.66
N THR A 75 8.13 15.34 8.01
CA THR A 75 8.51 14.28 7.06
C THR A 75 7.64 13.04 7.22
N ASP A 76 7.89 12.24 8.27
CA ASP A 76 7.27 10.92 8.50
C ASP A 76 6.90 10.66 9.97
N GLU A 77 6.89 11.70 10.81
CA GLU A 77 6.61 11.58 12.24
C GLU A 77 5.29 10.89 12.53
N GLY A 78 4.24 11.23 11.77
CA GLY A 78 2.94 10.61 11.94
C GLY A 78 2.94 9.14 11.54
N LEU A 79 3.70 8.75 10.50
CA LEU A 79 3.85 7.34 10.14
C LEU A 79 4.58 6.56 11.24
N ARG A 80 5.69 7.09 11.75
CA ARG A 80 6.42 6.45 12.86
C ARG A 80 5.53 6.27 14.08
N ALA A 81 4.76 7.31 14.43
CA ALA A 81 3.78 7.20 15.52
C ALA A 81 2.71 6.14 15.21
N ALA A 82 2.23 6.05 13.97
CA ALA A 82 1.27 5.03 13.55
C ALA A 82 1.81 3.60 13.74
N LEU A 83 3.07 3.36 13.36
CA LEU A 83 3.74 2.07 13.55
C LEU A 83 3.95 1.75 15.03
N GLU A 84 4.39 2.74 15.83
CA GLU A 84 4.56 2.61 17.28
C GLU A 84 3.22 2.33 17.98
N ILE A 85 2.12 2.98 17.56
CA ILE A 85 0.77 2.73 18.09
C ILE A 85 0.36 1.28 17.82
N ARG A 86 0.58 0.75 16.63
CA ARG A 86 0.26 -0.63 16.28
C ARG A 86 1.03 -1.65 17.11
N GLU A 87 2.26 -1.34 17.47
CA GLU A 87 3.09 -2.19 18.33
C GLU A 87 2.66 -2.13 19.80
N LEU A 88 2.49 -0.92 20.33
CA LEU A 88 2.24 -0.71 21.77
C LEU A 88 0.76 -0.79 22.17
N TYR A 89 -0.15 -0.47 21.25
CA TYR A 89 -1.60 -0.44 21.45
C TYR A 89 -2.35 -1.24 20.38
N PRO A 90 -2.21 -2.58 20.36
CA PRO A 90 -2.74 -3.43 19.28
C PRO A 90 -4.27 -3.39 19.15
N ASP A 91 -4.98 -2.95 20.19
CA ASP A 91 -6.43 -2.75 20.16
C ASP A 91 -6.85 -1.37 19.61
N THR A 92 -5.91 -0.48 19.34
CA THR A 92 -6.15 0.84 18.75
C THR A 92 -5.91 0.78 17.25
N ALA A 93 -6.97 0.98 16.47
CA ALA A 93 -6.86 1.09 15.02
C ALA A 93 -6.15 2.39 14.60
N VAL A 94 -5.53 2.40 13.43
CA VAL A 94 -4.77 3.54 12.94
C VAL A 94 -5.25 3.95 11.55
N LEU A 95 -5.58 5.22 11.35
CA LEU A 95 -5.88 5.84 10.07
C LEU A 95 -4.91 6.98 9.78
N VAL A 96 -4.08 6.79 8.76
CA VAL A 96 -3.10 7.79 8.35
C VAL A 96 -3.67 8.65 7.22
N LEU A 97 -3.50 9.96 7.34
CA LEU A 97 -3.88 10.96 6.34
C LEU A 97 -2.64 11.50 5.64
N SER A 98 -2.66 11.56 4.32
CA SER A 98 -1.54 12.09 3.51
C SER A 98 -2.01 13.14 2.52
N GLN A 99 -1.18 14.14 2.27
CA GLN A 99 -1.42 15.11 1.19
C GLN A 99 -1.17 14.51 -0.19
N TYR A 100 -0.25 13.54 -0.29
CA TYR A 100 0.22 12.94 -1.55
C TYR A 100 0.24 11.42 -1.50
N VAL A 101 0.32 10.79 -2.68
CA VAL A 101 0.54 9.35 -2.79
C VAL A 101 2.01 9.05 -2.49
N GLU A 102 2.29 8.52 -1.32
CA GLU A 102 3.63 8.15 -0.86
C GLU A 102 3.71 6.63 -0.69
N LEU A 103 4.01 5.92 -1.77
CA LEU A 103 3.96 4.45 -1.82
C LEU A 103 4.86 3.77 -0.79
N GLY A 104 6.08 4.30 -0.59
CA GLY A 104 7.02 3.73 0.38
C GLY A 104 6.41 3.68 1.78
N LEU A 105 5.81 4.79 2.21
CA LEU A 105 5.17 4.93 3.51
C LEU A 105 3.90 4.06 3.63
N ALA A 106 3.12 3.96 2.53
CA ALA A 106 1.94 3.10 2.51
C ALA A 106 2.31 1.61 2.62
N ILE A 107 3.36 1.16 1.90
CA ILE A 107 3.88 -0.21 1.99
C ILE A 107 4.36 -0.50 3.41
N GLU A 108 5.15 0.39 4.02
CA GLU A 108 5.66 0.23 5.37
C GLU A 108 4.53 0.06 6.39
N LEU A 109 3.49 0.90 6.30
CA LEU A 109 2.33 0.84 7.19
C LEU A 109 1.52 -0.47 7.04
N LEU A 110 1.43 -1.01 5.81
CA LEU A 110 0.58 -2.14 5.48
C LEU A 110 1.32 -3.49 5.45
N SER A 111 2.66 -3.50 5.62
CA SER A 111 3.51 -4.68 5.42
C SER A 111 3.18 -5.84 6.35
N ASP A 112 2.84 -5.58 7.61
CA ASP A 112 2.60 -6.64 8.59
C ASP A 112 1.15 -7.14 8.57
N SER A 113 0.19 -6.20 8.52
CA SER A 113 -1.24 -6.47 8.42
C SER A 113 -1.99 -5.22 8.00
N ALA A 114 -3.03 -5.37 7.19
CA ALA A 114 -3.96 -4.29 6.88
C ALA A 114 -5.12 -4.19 7.90
N GLU A 115 -5.26 -5.14 8.83
CA GLU A 115 -6.31 -5.14 9.85
C GLU A 115 -6.19 -3.91 10.77
N GLY A 116 -7.31 -3.21 11.01
CA GLY A 116 -7.32 -2.01 11.83
C GLY A 116 -6.46 -0.87 11.27
N THR A 117 -6.13 -0.90 9.97
CA THR A 117 -5.20 0.05 9.36
C THR A 117 -5.84 0.77 8.18
N GLY A 118 -5.66 2.07 8.11
CA GLY A 118 -6.12 2.89 6.99
C GLY A 118 -5.06 3.85 6.48
N TYR A 119 -5.07 4.11 5.19
CA TYR A 119 -4.27 5.13 4.52
C TYR A 119 -5.14 5.87 3.50
N LEU A 120 -5.46 7.12 3.78
CA LEU A 120 -6.29 7.96 2.93
C LEU A 120 -5.56 9.24 2.52
N LEU A 121 -5.93 9.76 1.37
CA LEU A 121 -5.49 11.10 0.99
C LEU A 121 -6.40 12.15 1.63
N LYS A 122 -5.82 13.30 2.05
CA LYS A 122 -6.56 14.37 2.74
C LYS A 122 -7.72 14.94 1.94
N ASP A 123 -7.71 14.86 0.60
CA ASP A 123 -8.83 15.28 -0.23
C ASP A 123 -10.10 14.41 -0.05
N ARG A 124 -9.95 13.16 0.46
CA ARG A 124 -11.10 12.31 0.82
C ARG A 124 -11.93 12.86 1.98
N ILE A 125 -11.36 13.73 2.81
CA ILE A 125 -12.07 14.38 3.92
C ILE A 125 -13.21 15.27 3.40
N SER A 126 -13.12 15.77 2.17
CA SER A 126 -14.16 16.55 1.52
C SER A 126 -15.45 15.77 1.26
N ASP A 127 -15.39 14.45 1.05
CA ASP A 127 -16.54 13.56 1.08
C ASP A 127 -16.76 13.03 2.48
N VAL A 128 -17.54 13.77 3.26
CA VAL A 128 -17.83 13.47 4.67
C VAL A 128 -18.36 12.06 4.86
N SER A 129 -19.21 11.57 3.94
CA SER A 129 -19.82 10.24 4.06
C SER A 129 -18.76 9.14 3.88
N GLU A 130 -17.97 9.22 2.80
CA GLU A 130 -16.92 8.26 2.51
C GLU A 130 -15.86 8.23 3.61
N PHE A 131 -15.45 9.41 4.11
CA PHE A 131 -14.47 9.52 5.18
C PHE A 131 -14.98 8.89 6.49
N VAL A 132 -16.20 9.21 6.90
CA VAL A 132 -16.81 8.65 8.13
C VAL A 132 -16.96 7.13 8.04
N ASP A 133 -17.35 6.60 6.89
CA ASP A 133 -17.47 5.15 6.67
C ASP A 133 -16.10 4.46 6.70
N ALA A 134 -15.05 5.12 6.19
CA ALA A 134 -13.68 4.64 6.30
C ALA A 134 -13.22 4.60 7.77
N VAL A 135 -13.46 5.66 8.54
CA VAL A 135 -13.12 5.71 9.99
C VAL A 135 -13.82 4.59 10.74
N ARG A 136 -15.13 4.36 10.51
CA ARG A 136 -15.87 3.26 11.17
C ARG A 136 -15.33 1.89 10.79
N ARG A 137 -15.01 1.69 9.52
CA ARG A 137 -14.48 0.42 9.01
C ARG A 137 -13.14 0.09 9.65
N VAL A 138 -12.23 1.07 9.72
CA VAL A 138 -10.90 0.90 10.32
C VAL A 138 -11.03 0.67 11.83
N ALA A 139 -11.82 1.48 12.53
CA ALA A 139 -12.09 1.29 13.96
C ALA A 139 -12.72 -0.08 14.29
N GLY A 140 -13.47 -0.66 13.36
CA GLY A 140 -14.04 -2.01 13.47
C GLY A 140 -13.07 -3.13 13.08
N GLY A 141 -11.77 -2.88 12.92
CA GLY A 141 -10.75 -3.86 12.56
C GLY A 141 -10.62 -4.10 11.05
N GLY A 142 -11.44 -3.45 10.21
CA GLY A 142 -11.28 -3.51 8.75
C GLY A 142 -10.16 -2.61 8.24
N SER A 143 -10.05 -2.46 6.92
CA SER A 143 -9.06 -1.58 6.29
C SER A 143 -9.70 -0.53 5.39
N ALA A 144 -9.02 0.61 5.22
CA ALA A 144 -9.39 1.66 4.28
C ALA A 144 -8.14 2.21 3.58
N ILE A 145 -7.96 1.84 2.31
CA ILE A 145 -6.82 2.26 1.50
C ILE A 145 -7.34 3.10 0.34
N ASP A 146 -6.73 4.29 0.14
CA ASP A 146 -7.12 5.14 -1.00
C ASP A 146 -6.92 4.39 -2.33
N PRO A 147 -7.94 4.36 -3.22
CA PRO A 147 -7.84 3.67 -4.51
C PRO A 147 -6.66 4.11 -5.37
N ARG A 148 -6.20 5.37 -5.23
CA ARG A 148 -5.02 5.87 -5.95
C ARG A 148 -3.73 5.19 -5.50
N ILE A 149 -3.62 4.85 -4.22
CA ILE A 149 -2.48 4.09 -3.70
C ILE A 149 -2.52 2.67 -4.26
N VAL A 150 -3.67 2.02 -4.21
CA VAL A 150 -3.86 0.67 -4.77
C VAL A 150 -3.52 0.64 -6.27
N SER A 151 -4.05 1.60 -7.05
CA SER A 151 -3.77 1.66 -8.49
C SER A 151 -2.30 1.91 -8.80
N THR A 152 -1.61 2.72 -7.99
CA THR A 152 -0.19 3.00 -8.18
C THR A 152 0.68 1.80 -7.79
N LEU A 153 0.32 1.07 -6.72
CA LEU A 153 0.97 -0.19 -6.35
C LEU A 153 0.85 -1.23 -7.48
N LEU A 154 -0.36 -1.45 -7.99
CA LEU A 154 -0.61 -2.38 -9.09
C LEU A 154 0.09 -1.96 -10.41
N SER A 155 0.21 -0.65 -10.64
CA SER A 155 0.95 -0.14 -11.81
C SER A 155 2.45 -0.35 -11.65
N ARG A 156 2.97 -0.26 -10.43
CA ARG A 156 4.39 -0.51 -10.13
C ARG A 156 4.73 -1.99 -10.23
N GLU A 157 3.89 -2.89 -9.72
CA GLU A 157 4.06 -4.33 -9.92
C GLU A 157 4.10 -4.70 -11.41
N ARG A 158 3.26 -4.04 -12.24
CA ARG A 158 3.29 -4.23 -13.70
C ARG A 158 4.51 -3.61 -14.36
N ALA A 159 5.04 -2.51 -13.83
CA ALA A 159 6.25 -1.86 -14.34
C ALA A 159 7.53 -2.58 -13.89
N ASP A 160 7.48 -3.24 -12.72
CA ASP A 160 8.57 -4.06 -12.19
C ASP A 160 8.54 -5.51 -12.71
N ASP A 161 7.50 -5.92 -13.49
CA ASP A 161 7.50 -7.18 -14.23
C ASP A 161 8.23 -7.00 -15.58
N PRO A 162 9.51 -7.39 -15.67
CA PRO A 162 10.27 -7.24 -16.92
C PRO A 162 9.60 -8.00 -18.08
N LEU A 163 8.75 -8.99 -17.79
CA LEU A 163 8.01 -9.76 -18.77
C LEU A 163 6.78 -9.01 -19.31
N ALA A 164 6.28 -8.00 -18.60
CA ALA A 164 5.13 -7.20 -19.08
C ALA A 164 5.45 -6.34 -20.31
N GLU A 165 6.74 -6.01 -20.54
CA GLU A 165 7.18 -5.27 -21.73
C GLU A 165 7.27 -6.15 -22.99
N LEU A 166 7.19 -7.48 -22.85
CA LEU A 166 7.28 -8.40 -23.97
C LEU A 166 5.98 -8.41 -24.77
N THR A 167 6.11 -8.27 -26.09
CA THR A 167 4.98 -8.52 -27.01
C THR A 167 4.53 -9.98 -26.93
N PRO A 168 3.30 -10.32 -27.33
CA PRO A 168 2.84 -11.71 -27.38
C PRO A 168 3.82 -12.63 -28.13
N ARG A 169 4.40 -12.13 -29.22
CA ARG A 169 5.35 -12.91 -30.03
C ARG A 169 6.71 -13.12 -29.36
N GLU A 170 7.19 -12.13 -28.63
CA GLU A 170 8.41 -12.25 -27.81
C GLU A 170 8.21 -13.22 -26.66
N ARG A 171 7.02 -13.20 -26.03
CA ARG A 171 6.67 -14.14 -24.96
C ARG A 171 6.61 -15.58 -25.47
N GLU A 172 6.03 -15.85 -26.65
CA GLU A 172 6.06 -17.17 -27.27
C GLU A 172 7.50 -17.66 -27.54
N VAL A 173 8.38 -16.76 -28.03
CA VAL A 173 9.80 -17.10 -28.25
C VAL A 173 10.49 -17.44 -26.95
N LEU A 174 10.24 -16.65 -25.88
CA LEU A 174 10.84 -16.86 -24.55
C LEU A 174 10.33 -18.17 -23.90
N GLU A 175 9.06 -18.50 -24.07
CA GLU A 175 8.47 -19.77 -23.62
C GLU A 175 9.15 -20.97 -24.29
N LEU A 176 9.34 -20.95 -25.63
CA LEU A 176 10.07 -21.98 -26.32
C LEU A 176 11.55 -22.05 -25.90
N MET A 177 12.17 -20.91 -25.59
CA MET A 177 13.51 -20.89 -24.99
C MET A 177 13.53 -21.58 -23.62
N ALA A 178 12.54 -21.36 -22.79
CA ALA A 178 12.40 -21.98 -21.46
C ALA A 178 12.18 -23.50 -21.57
N ASN A 179 11.51 -23.95 -22.63
CA ASN A 179 11.35 -25.36 -22.95
C ASN A 179 12.61 -26.01 -23.58
N GLY A 180 13.73 -25.28 -23.65
CA GLY A 180 15.02 -25.80 -24.14
C GLY A 180 15.19 -25.78 -25.64
N SER A 181 14.26 -25.17 -26.40
CA SER A 181 14.36 -25.13 -27.87
C SER A 181 15.54 -24.28 -28.33
N SER A 182 16.29 -24.77 -29.37
CA SER A 182 17.30 -23.96 -30.04
C SER A 182 16.63 -22.90 -30.95
N ASN A 183 17.37 -21.88 -31.40
CA ASN A 183 16.84 -20.88 -32.36
C ASN A 183 16.29 -21.54 -33.64
N GLN A 184 16.90 -22.64 -34.10
CA GLN A 184 16.40 -23.43 -35.22
C GLN A 184 15.05 -24.10 -34.88
N GLY A 185 14.93 -24.73 -33.70
CA GLY A 185 13.68 -25.34 -33.24
C GLY A 185 12.56 -24.35 -33.04
N ILE A 186 12.88 -23.13 -32.51
CA ILE A 186 11.93 -22.04 -32.41
C ILE A 186 11.46 -21.57 -33.79
N ALA A 187 12.40 -21.43 -34.76
CA ALA A 187 12.08 -21.01 -36.12
C ALA A 187 11.11 -22.00 -36.79
N GLU A 188 11.34 -23.29 -36.61
CA GLU A 188 10.48 -24.38 -37.12
C GLU A 188 9.10 -24.36 -36.44
N SER A 189 9.06 -24.24 -35.11
CA SER A 189 7.81 -24.23 -34.34
C SER A 189 6.92 -23.03 -34.66
N LEU A 190 7.52 -21.87 -34.88
CA LEU A 190 6.80 -20.62 -35.15
C LEU A 190 6.63 -20.27 -36.63
N VAL A 191 7.16 -21.13 -37.52
CA VAL A 191 7.14 -20.98 -38.99
C VAL A 191 7.71 -19.61 -39.41
N ILE A 192 8.91 -19.29 -38.91
CA ILE A 192 9.65 -18.06 -39.24
C ILE A 192 11.11 -18.38 -39.54
N SER A 193 11.87 -17.40 -40.04
CA SER A 193 13.31 -17.58 -40.27
C SER A 193 14.12 -17.54 -38.96
N VAL A 194 15.26 -18.23 -38.91
CA VAL A 194 16.20 -18.17 -37.78
C VAL A 194 16.65 -16.72 -37.49
N GLY A 195 16.90 -15.92 -38.53
CA GLY A 195 17.24 -14.52 -38.40
C GLY A 195 16.11 -13.66 -37.74
N ALA A 196 14.85 -14.07 -37.92
CA ALA A 196 13.74 -13.42 -37.18
C ALA A 196 13.75 -13.81 -35.69
N VAL A 197 14.04 -15.08 -35.38
CA VAL A 197 14.19 -15.54 -33.98
C VAL A 197 15.33 -14.78 -33.30
N GLU A 198 16.47 -14.62 -33.95
CA GLU A 198 17.62 -13.84 -33.40
C GLU A 198 17.25 -12.38 -33.07
N LYS A 199 16.43 -11.77 -33.92
CA LYS A 199 15.91 -10.40 -33.65
C LYS A 199 14.99 -10.38 -32.41
N TYR A 200 14.07 -11.36 -32.30
CA TYR A 200 13.23 -11.46 -31.11
C TYR A 200 14.05 -11.71 -29.85
N VAL A 201 15.01 -12.64 -29.88
CA VAL A 201 15.91 -12.91 -28.75
C VAL A 201 16.70 -11.67 -28.33
N SER A 202 17.22 -10.91 -29.30
CA SER A 202 17.93 -9.66 -29.04
C SER A 202 17.01 -8.59 -28.40
N SER A 203 15.78 -8.47 -28.91
CA SER A 203 14.76 -7.55 -28.37
C SER A 203 14.36 -7.95 -26.93
N ILE A 204 14.12 -9.25 -26.67
CA ILE A 204 13.83 -9.79 -25.34
C ILE A 204 14.95 -9.42 -24.37
N PHE A 205 16.21 -9.67 -24.72
CA PHE A 205 17.35 -9.35 -23.85
C PHE A 205 17.45 -7.85 -23.55
N GLY A 206 17.14 -6.98 -24.54
CA GLY A 206 17.09 -5.54 -24.35
C GLY A 206 16.00 -5.12 -23.38
N LYS A 207 14.77 -5.62 -23.56
CA LYS A 207 13.61 -5.32 -22.70
C LYS A 207 13.78 -5.86 -21.28
N LEU A 208 14.41 -7.03 -21.13
CA LEU A 208 14.72 -7.60 -19.81
C LEU A 208 15.96 -6.97 -19.14
N GLY A 209 16.59 -5.96 -19.75
CA GLY A 209 17.74 -5.27 -19.18
C GLY A 209 18.98 -6.15 -18.98
N LEU A 210 19.13 -7.24 -19.74
CA LEU A 210 20.21 -8.20 -19.53
C LEU A 210 21.55 -7.68 -20.07
N PRO A 211 22.64 -7.77 -19.27
CA PRO A 211 23.94 -7.19 -19.62
C PRO A 211 24.57 -7.83 -20.86
N SER A 212 25.32 -7.06 -21.65
CA SER A 212 25.87 -7.48 -22.94
C SER A 212 27.01 -8.51 -22.86
N THR A 213 27.38 -8.99 -21.69
CA THR A 213 28.47 -9.92 -21.46
C THR A 213 28.03 -11.39 -21.54
N GLY A 214 28.36 -12.07 -22.63
CA GLY A 214 28.18 -13.51 -22.82
C GLY A 214 26.74 -13.92 -23.24
N SER A 215 26.58 -14.37 -24.50
CA SER A 215 25.25 -14.72 -25.04
C SER A 215 24.58 -15.91 -24.32
N GLU A 216 25.36 -16.87 -23.86
CA GLU A 216 24.83 -18.06 -23.15
C GLU A 216 24.30 -17.70 -21.77
N SER A 217 24.98 -16.83 -21.04
CA SER A 217 24.52 -16.34 -19.73
C SER A 217 23.20 -15.56 -19.85
N ARG A 218 23.03 -14.73 -20.89
CA ARG A 218 21.78 -13.97 -21.11
C ARG A 218 20.59 -14.87 -21.37
N ARG A 219 20.77 -15.94 -22.16
CA ARG A 219 19.71 -16.89 -22.43
C ARG A 219 19.23 -17.57 -21.14
N VAL A 220 20.17 -18.03 -20.31
CA VAL A 220 19.85 -18.63 -19.01
C VAL A 220 19.15 -17.63 -18.09
N LEU A 221 19.63 -16.40 -18.02
CA LEU A 221 19.02 -15.35 -17.19
C LEU A 221 17.60 -15.01 -17.66
N ALA A 222 17.36 -14.91 -18.98
CA ALA A 222 16.03 -14.68 -19.51
C ALA A 222 15.04 -15.80 -19.16
N VAL A 223 15.49 -17.05 -19.25
CA VAL A 223 14.69 -18.24 -18.88
C VAL A 223 14.40 -18.26 -17.38
N LEU A 224 15.39 -17.95 -16.52
CA LEU A 224 15.19 -17.89 -15.07
C LEU A 224 14.17 -16.81 -14.69
N LEU A 225 14.25 -15.61 -15.30
CA LEU A 225 13.26 -14.55 -15.11
C LEU A 225 11.85 -15.00 -15.53
N PHE A 226 11.73 -15.71 -16.64
CA PHE A 226 10.44 -16.24 -17.12
C PHE A 226 9.84 -17.31 -16.19
N LEU A 227 10.66 -18.13 -15.56
CA LEU A 227 10.22 -19.20 -14.66
C LEU A 227 9.94 -18.71 -13.23
N SER A 228 10.39 -17.50 -12.87
CA SER A 228 10.22 -16.91 -11.55
C SER A 228 9.01 -15.94 -11.45
N GLY A 229 8.41 -15.55 -12.56
CA GLY A 229 7.20 -14.71 -12.61
C GLY A 229 5.99 -15.52 -13.03
#